data_90cd46ab32212c1fd5de741e633961d1
#
_entry.id   90cd46ab32212c1fd5de741e633961d1
#
_cell.length_a   1.000
_cell.length_b   1.000
_cell.length_c   1.000
_cell.angle_alpha   90.00
_cell.angle_beta   90.00
_cell.angle_gamma   90.00
#
_symmetry.space_group_name_H-M   'P 1'
#
loop_
_entity.id
_entity.type
_entity.pdbx_description
1 polymer ?
#
loop_
_entity_poly.entity_id
_entity_poly.type
_entity_poly.pdbx_seq_one_letter_code
_entity_poly.pdbx_strand_id
1 'polypeptide(L)'
;LTTQSVGENKTLAEQITAARSHLSSDLTLFAVRPAPKQGDTTRVMFLDPTANLTGARALFIDPVTLDVKGNLPVYGTSGVLPLRTTIDFLHRQLLLGEVGRYYSELAASWLWIAALGGLFLWYKGGKKNQPEFASKTVHLRKRRRHYQLGLCLFIGLIFVSVTGLTWSKWAGGNIGTLRANIGWITPSVSLDLVASNAVVTSDEHADHIHHHDTEPKADTPVISTNPDVLFDDVLKAARNAGIDANKLEIKPAKGEGKAWLVHEIDRSWPTQVDSVAVDATTMTVTSRADFANFPLVAKLIRWGIDAHMGILFGVINQIILTAFGLSLCLMIIWGYKMWWIRRPSAGSTSKPLLQAWAKLSAIQ
;
A
#
# COMPACT_ATOMS: atom_id res chain seq x y z
N LEU A 1 -12.99 8.30 -12.78
CA LEU A 1 -13.85 9.21 -13.54
C LEU A 1 -14.80 8.39 -14.39
N THR A 2 -16.01 8.87 -14.53
CA THR A 2 -17.07 8.25 -15.33
C THR A 2 -17.42 9.13 -16.53
N THR A 3 -17.95 8.51 -17.56
CA THR A 3 -18.48 9.16 -18.77
C THR A 3 -19.94 8.78 -18.96
N GLN A 4 -20.71 9.60 -19.69
CA GLN A 4 -22.09 9.30 -20.06
C GLN A 4 -22.21 8.81 -21.49
N SER A 5 -21.09 8.63 -22.18
CA SER A 5 -21.05 8.22 -23.57
C SER A 5 -21.53 6.77 -23.71
N VAL A 6 -22.41 6.53 -24.68
CA VAL A 6 -22.94 5.22 -25.00
C VAL A 6 -22.54 4.89 -26.45
N GLY A 7 -21.89 3.76 -26.64
CA GLY A 7 -21.38 3.34 -27.94
C GLY A 7 -20.34 2.23 -27.80
N GLU A 8 -19.80 1.83 -28.94
CA GLU A 8 -18.70 0.89 -28.99
C GLU A 8 -17.38 1.58 -28.61
N ASN A 9 -16.58 0.92 -27.79
CA ASN A 9 -15.28 1.45 -27.38
C ASN A 9 -14.33 1.47 -28.60
N LYS A 10 -13.63 2.57 -28.77
CA LYS A 10 -12.50 2.68 -29.68
C LYS A 10 -11.34 1.82 -29.19
N THR A 11 -10.41 1.50 -30.08
CA THR A 11 -9.22 0.71 -29.75
C THR A 11 -8.34 1.40 -28.69
N LEU A 12 -7.57 0.63 -27.95
CA LEU A 12 -6.60 1.21 -26.97
C LEU A 12 -5.56 2.06 -27.69
N ALA A 13 -5.18 1.69 -28.90
CA ALA A 13 -4.27 2.48 -29.74
C ALA A 13 -4.82 3.89 -30.04
N GLU A 14 -6.09 4.01 -30.40
CA GLU A 14 -6.75 5.30 -30.63
C GLU A 14 -6.84 6.12 -29.33
N GLN A 15 -7.17 5.47 -28.21
CA GLN A 15 -7.27 6.12 -26.90
C GLN A 15 -5.89 6.63 -26.41
N ILE A 16 -4.82 5.86 -26.64
CA ILE A 16 -3.45 6.28 -26.30
C ILE A 16 -3.02 7.46 -27.20
N THR A 17 -3.35 7.42 -28.48
CA THR A 17 -3.07 8.51 -29.41
C THR A 17 -3.79 9.79 -28.97
N ALA A 18 -5.05 9.71 -28.56
CA ALA A 18 -5.80 10.83 -28.02
C ALA A 18 -5.18 11.35 -26.71
N ALA A 19 -4.67 10.47 -25.85
CA ALA A 19 -3.96 10.88 -24.65
C ALA A 19 -2.65 11.64 -24.96
N ARG A 20 -1.84 11.13 -25.91
CA ARG A 20 -0.59 11.77 -26.33
C ARG A 20 -0.81 13.15 -26.94
N SER A 21 -1.85 13.31 -27.76
CA SER A 21 -2.15 14.62 -28.38
C SER A 21 -2.50 15.72 -27.36
N HIS A 22 -2.84 15.34 -26.14
CA HIS A 22 -3.16 16.26 -25.03
C HIS A 22 -1.93 16.65 -24.20
N LEU A 23 -0.80 16.01 -24.44
CA LEU A 23 0.46 16.28 -23.73
C LEU A 23 1.32 17.24 -24.54
N SER A 24 1.91 18.21 -23.85
CA SER A 24 2.84 19.18 -24.45
C SER A 24 4.27 18.66 -24.59
N SER A 25 4.57 17.50 -24.04
CA SER A 25 5.89 16.86 -24.06
C SER A 25 5.76 15.37 -24.37
N ASP A 26 6.78 14.80 -25.00
CA ASP A 26 6.83 13.35 -25.23
C ASP A 26 7.20 12.61 -23.95
N LEU A 27 6.16 12.22 -23.20
CA LEU A 27 6.30 11.47 -21.97
C LEU A 27 6.26 9.96 -22.25
N THR A 28 7.06 9.22 -21.50
CA THR A 28 7.12 7.77 -21.62
C THR A 28 5.82 7.14 -21.07
N LEU A 29 5.12 6.41 -21.92
CA LEU A 29 3.96 5.59 -21.53
C LEU A 29 4.44 4.40 -20.70
N PHE A 30 3.94 4.25 -19.47
CA PHE A 30 4.36 3.15 -18.60
C PHE A 30 3.26 2.14 -18.28
N ALA A 31 1.98 2.53 -18.41
CA ALA A 31 0.87 1.59 -18.21
C ALA A 31 -0.44 2.14 -18.77
N VAL A 32 -1.33 1.21 -19.16
CA VAL A 32 -2.71 1.50 -19.57
C VAL A 32 -3.66 0.63 -18.77
N ARG A 33 -4.74 1.22 -18.26
CA ARG A 33 -5.85 0.53 -17.61
C ARG A 33 -7.10 0.76 -18.42
N PRO A 34 -7.54 -0.22 -19.20
CA PRO A 34 -8.79 -0.14 -19.95
C PRO A 34 -9.99 0.16 -19.06
N ALA A 35 -11.02 0.78 -19.59
CA ALA A 35 -12.27 1.04 -18.88
C ALA A 35 -12.86 -0.28 -18.35
N PRO A 36 -13.07 -0.43 -17.01
CA PRO A 36 -13.54 -1.69 -16.44
C PRO A 36 -14.97 -2.07 -16.87
N LYS A 37 -15.80 -1.10 -17.16
CA LYS A 37 -17.19 -1.27 -17.61
C LYS A 37 -17.62 -0.08 -18.45
N GLN A 38 -18.73 -0.24 -19.15
CA GLN A 38 -19.34 0.86 -19.87
C GLN A 38 -19.65 2.04 -18.95
N GLY A 39 -19.34 3.26 -19.38
CA GLY A 39 -19.46 4.47 -18.58
C GLY A 39 -18.25 4.77 -17.67
N ASP A 40 -17.22 3.92 -17.67
CA ASP A 40 -15.94 4.23 -17.06
C ASP A 40 -14.94 4.78 -18.09
N THR A 41 -13.89 5.44 -17.62
CA THR A 41 -12.81 5.94 -18.47
C THR A 41 -11.61 5.00 -18.47
N THR A 42 -10.92 4.94 -19.61
CA THR A 42 -9.59 4.33 -19.71
C THR A 42 -8.55 5.26 -19.10
N ARG A 43 -7.59 4.71 -18.35
CA ARG A 43 -6.45 5.47 -17.81
C ARG A 43 -5.21 5.18 -18.63
N VAL A 44 -4.67 6.22 -19.24
CA VAL A 44 -3.38 6.17 -19.94
C VAL A 44 -2.36 6.88 -19.05
N MET A 45 -1.31 6.17 -18.61
CA MET A 45 -0.41 6.63 -17.57
C MET A 45 1.01 6.84 -18.11
N PHE A 46 1.54 8.03 -17.86
CA PHE A 46 2.84 8.48 -18.33
C PHE A 46 3.78 8.77 -17.16
N LEU A 47 5.07 8.50 -17.34
CA LEU A 47 6.10 9.00 -16.44
C LEU A 47 6.25 10.50 -16.65
N ASP A 48 6.10 11.27 -15.58
CA ASP A 48 6.19 12.72 -15.61
C ASP A 48 7.04 13.20 -14.44
N PRO A 49 8.33 13.50 -14.68
CA PRO A 49 9.23 14.00 -13.63
C PRO A 49 8.76 15.31 -12.99
N THR A 50 7.89 16.06 -13.69
CA THR A 50 7.34 17.32 -13.18
C THR A 50 6.12 17.13 -12.28
N ALA A 51 5.55 15.92 -12.27
CA ALA A 51 4.42 15.59 -11.38
C ALA A 51 4.91 15.46 -9.94
N ASN A 52 4.76 16.53 -9.16
CA ASN A 52 5.15 16.61 -7.75
C ASN A 52 4.73 15.37 -6.96
N LEU A 53 5.62 14.83 -6.17
CA LEU A 53 5.42 13.70 -5.25
C LEU A 53 5.20 12.32 -5.90
N THR A 54 4.78 12.24 -7.14
CA THR A 54 4.32 10.96 -7.73
C THR A 54 5.17 10.51 -8.92
N GLY A 55 5.84 11.42 -9.63
CA GLY A 55 6.64 11.11 -10.81
C GLY A 55 5.83 10.52 -11.98
N ALA A 56 4.50 10.54 -11.91
CA ALA A 56 3.62 9.96 -12.91
C ALA A 56 2.28 10.71 -13.02
N ARG A 57 1.69 10.66 -14.20
CA ARG A 57 0.46 11.34 -14.59
C ARG A 57 -0.48 10.37 -15.31
N ALA A 58 -1.77 10.46 -15.04
CA ALA A 58 -2.80 9.71 -15.77
C ALA A 58 -3.75 10.66 -16.52
N LEU A 59 -3.96 10.35 -17.78
CA LEU A 59 -5.04 10.91 -18.57
C LEU A 59 -6.21 9.93 -18.57
N PHE A 60 -7.41 10.46 -18.35
CA PHE A 60 -8.66 9.71 -18.32
C PHE A 60 -9.38 9.94 -19.64
N ILE A 61 -9.41 8.92 -20.48
CA ILE A 61 -9.96 8.98 -21.82
C ILE A 61 -11.35 8.34 -21.82
N ASP A 62 -12.30 9.02 -22.43
CA ASP A 62 -13.59 8.44 -22.78
C ASP A 62 -13.38 7.42 -23.90
N PRO A 63 -13.65 6.12 -23.68
CA PRO A 63 -13.35 5.11 -24.70
C PRO A 63 -14.21 5.20 -25.97
N VAL A 64 -15.32 5.93 -25.93
CA VAL A 64 -16.24 6.09 -27.07
C VAL A 64 -15.92 7.34 -27.87
N THR A 65 -15.77 8.49 -27.19
CA THR A 65 -15.59 9.81 -27.85
C THR A 65 -14.13 10.22 -28.00
N LEU A 66 -13.21 9.55 -27.31
CA LEU A 66 -11.78 9.89 -27.19
C LEU A 66 -11.51 11.22 -26.45
N ASP A 67 -12.53 11.80 -25.82
CA ASP A 67 -12.36 13.02 -25.03
C ASP A 67 -11.52 12.76 -23.78
N VAL A 68 -10.65 13.69 -23.44
CA VAL A 68 -9.91 13.69 -22.17
C VAL A 68 -10.80 14.24 -21.05
N LYS A 69 -11.28 13.37 -20.19
CA LYS A 69 -12.15 13.73 -19.04
C LYS A 69 -11.37 14.19 -17.81
N GLY A 70 -10.06 13.97 -17.78
CA GLY A 70 -9.22 14.42 -16.68
C GLY A 70 -7.74 14.14 -16.90
N ASN A 71 -6.92 14.94 -16.23
CA ASN A 71 -5.47 14.84 -16.23
C ASN A 71 -4.99 15.06 -14.79
N LEU A 72 -4.55 13.99 -14.13
CA LEU A 72 -4.27 13.98 -12.70
C LEU A 72 -2.95 13.25 -12.39
N PRO A 73 -2.21 13.71 -11.36
CA PRO A 73 -1.07 12.94 -10.85
C PRO A 73 -1.53 11.58 -10.33
N VAL A 74 -0.73 10.55 -10.57
CA VAL A 74 -1.01 9.16 -10.17
C VAL A 74 0.00 8.72 -9.13
N TYR A 75 -0.48 8.02 -8.11
CA TYR A 75 0.36 7.38 -7.12
C TYR A 75 -0.16 5.97 -6.81
N GLY A 76 0.67 4.96 -7.02
CA GLY A 76 0.33 3.56 -6.78
C GLY A 76 -0.84 3.02 -7.61
N THR A 77 -1.27 1.80 -7.33
CA THR A 77 -2.34 1.10 -8.06
C THR A 77 -3.73 1.71 -7.88
N SER A 78 -3.98 2.38 -6.77
CA SER A 78 -5.29 2.96 -6.45
C SER A 78 -5.33 4.49 -6.50
N GLY A 79 -4.19 5.13 -6.73
CA GLY A 79 -3.94 6.48 -6.30
C GLY A 79 -4.23 7.57 -7.31
N VAL A 80 -5.48 7.88 -7.56
CA VAL A 80 -5.84 9.04 -8.40
C VAL A 80 -6.52 10.16 -7.62
N LEU A 81 -6.68 10.04 -6.34
CA LEU A 81 -7.34 11.09 -5.55
C LEU A 81 -6.27 11.92 -4.82
N PRO A 82 -6.08 13.21 -5.14
CA PRO A 82 -5.07 14.06 -4.49
C PRO A 82 -5.17 14.04 -2.97
N LEU A 83 -6.41 14.10 -2.43
CA LEU A 83 -6.64 14.03 -0.99
C LEU A 83 -6.18 12.69 -0.39
N ARG A 84 -6.51 11.57 -1.06
CA ARG A 84 -6.09 10.24 -0.60
C ARG A 84 -4.57 10.10 -0.60
N THR A 85 -3.91 10.57 -1.64
CA THR A 85 -2.44 10.59 -1.73
C THR A 85 -1.83 11.43 -0.60
N THR A 86 -2.38 12.60 -0.31
CA THR A 86 -1.92 13.44 0.80
C THR A 86 -2.09 12.75 2.16
N ILE A 87 -3.22 12.07 2.40
CA ILE A 87 -3.45 11.30 3.62
C ILE A 87 -2.48 10.12 3.72
N ASP A 88 -2.20 9.42 2.62
CA ASP A 88 -1.22 8.34 2.59
C ASP A 88 0.18 8.85 2.94
N PHE A 89 0.63 9.95 2.35
CA PHE A 89 1.91 10.57 2.68
C PHE A 89 1.95 11.08 4.13
N LEU A 90 0.85 11.62 4.65
CA LEU A 90 0.75 12.00 6.06
C LEU A 90 0.90 10.78 6.97
N HIS A 91 0.20 9.68 6.66
CA HIS A 91 0.26 8.44 7.43
C HIS A 91 1.66 7.82 7.41
N ARG A 92 2.28 7.76 6.23
CA ARG A 92 3.52 7.05 6.00
C ARG A 92 4.78 7.84 6.37
N GLN A 93 4.75 9.15 6.20
CA GLN A 93 5.94 10.02 6.34
C GLN A 93 5.66 11.40 6.91
N LEU A 94 4.49 11.63 7.50
CA LEU A 94 4.09 12.89 8.12
C LEU A 94 4.25 14.14 7.23
N LEU A 95 4.28 13.98 5.91
CA LEU A 95 4.62 15.02 4.92
C LEU A 95 6.03 15.62 5.12
N LEU A 96 6.91 14.96 5.87
CA LEU A 96 8.28 15.40 6.20
C LEU A 96 9.35 14.60 5.44
N GLY A 97 8.97 13.89 4.38
CA GLY A 97 9.88 13.07 3.59
C GLY A 97 10.56 11.98 4.40
N GLU A 98 11.85 11.77 4.21
CA GLU A 98 12.61 10.68 4.84
C GLU A 98 12.59 10.74 6.38
N VAL A 99 12.69 11.92 6.98
CA VAL A 99 12.66 12.07 8.45
C VAL A 99 11.32 11.58 9.02
N GLY A 100 10.22 11.97 8.38
CA GLY A 100 8.89 11.50 8.76
C GLY A 100 8.71 9.99 8.57
N ARG A 101 9.35 9.42 7.55
CA ARG A 101 9.33 7.98 7.29
C ARG A 101 9.99 7.19 8.41
N TYR A 102 11.17 7.63 8.90
CA TYR A 102 11.83 7.01 10.05
C TYR A 102 10.98 7.09 11.32
N TYR A 103 10.34 8.24 11.55
CA TYR A 103 9.44 8.40 12.70
C TYR A 103 8.25 7.44 12.63
N SER A 104 7.60 7.33 11.48
CA SER A 104 6.46 6.44 11.28
C SER A 104 6.84 4.96 11.45
N GLU A 105 8.01 4.57 10.94
CA GLU A 105 8.55 3.21 11.13
C GLU A 105 8.85 2.92 12.61
N LEU A 106 9.46 3.87 13.32
CA LEU A 106 9.69 3.77 14.76
C LEU A 106 8.37 3.64 15.53
N ALA A 107 7.36 4.45 15.19
CA ALA A 107 6.05 4.38 15.82
C ALA A 107 5.37 3.02 15.58
N ALA A 108 5.42 2.48 14.36
CA ALA A 108 4.90 1.16 14.04
C ALA A 108 5.65 0.05 14.80
N SER A 109 6.98 0.18 14.93
CA SER A 109 7.84 -0.77 15.66
C SER A 109 7.55 -0.80 17.16
N TRP A 110 7.17 0.33 17.76
CA TRP A 110 6.83 0.41 19.17
C TRP A 110 5.37 0.07 19.49
N LEU A 111 4.50 0.12 18.51
CA LEU A 111 3.06 -0.05 18.72
C LEU A 111 2.72 -1.46 19.25
N TRP A 112 3.29 -2.53 18.68
CA TRP A 112 3.07 -3.89 19.17
C TRP A 112 3.68 -4.11 20.55
N ILE A 113 4.85 -3.50 20.85
CA ILE A 113 5.48 -3.55 22.17
C ILE A 113 4.57 -2.87 23.19
N ALA A 114 4.04 -1.70 22.88
CA ALA A 114 3.12 -0.98 23.75
C ALA A 114 1.82 -1.78 23.98
N ALA A 115 1.29 -2.43 22.93
CA ALA A 115 0.10 -3.28 23.03
C ALA A 115 0.33 -4.49 23.96
N LEU A 116 1.44 -5.22 23.77
CA LEU A 116 1.82 -6.35 24.63
C LEU A 116 2.12 -5.90 26.06
N GLY A 117 2.82 -4.79 26.25
CA GLY A 117 3.06 -4.20 27.57
C GLY A 117 1.75 -3.81 28.27
N GLY A 118 0.81 -3.23 27.54
CA GLY A 118 -0.53 -2.92 28.04
C GLY A 118 -1.29 -4.17 28.49
N LEU A 119 -1.25 -5.23 27.68
CA LEU A 119 -1.87 -6.53 28.02
C LEU A 119 -1.22 -7.15 29.25
N PHE A 120 0.12 -7.12 29.35
CA PHE A 120 0.85 -7.62 30.51
C PHE A 120 0.48 -6.86 31.79
N LEU A 121 0.43 -5.53 31.73
CA LEU A 121 0.04 -4.69 32.88
C LEU A 121 -1.41 -4.95 33.29
N TRP A 122 -2.30 -5.18 32.34
CA TRP A 122 -3.69 -5.57 32.62
C TRP A 122 -3.75 -6.93 33.33
N TYR A 123 -3.03 -7.92 32.81
CA TYR A 123 -2.99 -9.28 33.40
C TYR A 123 -2.44 -9.26 34.82
N LYS A 124 -1.32 -8.58 35.06
CA LYS A 124 -0.71 -8.46 36.40
C LYS A 124 -1.52 -7.61 37.37
N GLY A 125 -2.18 -6.56 36.88
CA GLY A 125 -2.97 -5.64 37.73
C GLY A 125 -4.41 -6.08 37.98
N GLY A 126 -4.96 -6.96 37.13
CA GLY A 126 -6.39 -7.29 37.14
C GLY A 126 -6.89 -8.08 38.34
N LYS A 127 -6.03 -8.88 39.01
CA LYS A 127 -6.43 -9.71 40.14
C LYS A 127 -6.36 -9.01 41.51
N LYS A 128 -5.54 -7.97 41.64
CA LYS A 128 -5.23 -7.32 42.91
C LYS A 128 -5.93 -5.97 43.13
N ASN A 129 -6.45 -5.35 42.12
CA ASN A 129 -6.99 -3.98 42.16
C ASN A 129 -8.32 -3.86 41.42
N GLN A 130 -9.31 -4.68 41.77
CA GLN A 130 -10.70 -4.32 41.58
C GLN A 130 -11.21 -3.73 42.90
N PRO A 131 -10.97 -2.48 43.26
CA PRO A 131 -11.67 -1.90 44.38
C PRO A 131 -13.06 -1.55 43.89
N GLU A 132 -14.04 -2.19 44.47
CA GLU A 132 -15.45 -1.82 44.36
C GLU A 132 -15.68 -0.33 44.68
N PHE A 133 -14.77 0.27 45.44
CA PHE A 133 -14.68 1.70 45.78
C PHE A 133 -14.12 2.62 44.68
N ALA A 134 -13.48 2.10 43.65
CA ALA A 134 -12.75 2.88 42.67
C ALA A 134 -13.61 3.54 41.59
N SER A 135 -14.91 3.30 41.57
CA SER A 135 -15.82 3.83 40.57
C SER A 135 -16.09 5.34 40.68
N LYS A 136 -15.73 5.95 41.82
CA LYS A 136 -16.10 7.35 42.11
C LYS A 136 -15.11 8.41 41.60
N THR A 137 -13.84 8.07 41.37
CA THR A 137 -12.87 9.06 40.89
C THR A 137 -12.79 9.10 39.37
N VAL A 138 -12.79 10.30 38.79
CA VAL A 138 -12.71 10.54 37.33
C VAL A 138 -11.49 9.87 36.70
N HIS A 139 -10.36 9.82 37.42
CA HIS A 139 -9.13 9.17 36.99
C HIS A 139 -9.30 7.66 36.82
N LEU A 140 -9.93 6.98 37.76
CA LEU A 140 -10.13 5.53 37.74
C LEU A 140 -11.11 5.12 36.65
N ARG A 141 -12.14 5.93 36.39
CA ARG A 141 -13.05 5.72 35.24
C ARG A 141 -12.32 5.83 33.91
N LYS A 142 -11.45 6.83 33.72
CA LYS A 142 -10.64 6.99 32.51
C LYS A 142 -9.68 5.83 32.30
N ARG A 143 -9.00 5.39 33.38
CA ARG A 143 -8.11 4.22 33.37
C ARG A 143 -8.86 2.95 32.97
N ARG A 144 -10.03 2.71 33.53
CA ARG A 144 -10.87 1.54 33.18
C ARG A 144 -11.28 1.57 31.71
N ARG A 145 -11.75 2.72 31.21
CA ARG A 145 -12.13 2.87 29.79
C ARG A 145 -10.92 2.69 28.87
N HIS A 146 -9.77 3.22 29.23
CA HIS A 146 -8.54 3.10 28.43
C HIS A 146 -8.13 1.63 28.26
N TYR A 147 -8.09 0.84 29.34
CA TYR A 147 -7.71 -0.56 29.20
C TYR A 147 -8.80 -1.43 28.54
N GLN A 148 -10.09 -1.16 28.78
CA GLN A 148 -11.17 -1.86 28.09
C GLN A 148 -11.09 -1.64 26.57
N LEU A 149 -10.93 -0.39 26.16
CA LEU A 149 -10.74 -0.05 24.76
C LEU A 149 -9.46 -0.66 24.21
N GLY A 150 -8.34 -0.60 24.96
CA GLY A 150 -7.08 -1.22 24.58
C GLY A 150 -7.18 -2.73 24.39
N LEU A 151 -7.95 -3.43 25.22
CA LEU A 151 -8.19 -4.87 25.07
C LEU A 151 -9.04 -5.17 23.81
N CYS A 152 -10.08 -4.37 23.56
CA CYS A 152 -10.87 -4.50 22.34
C CYS A 152 -10.05 -4.25 21.07
N LEU A 153 -9.11 -3.30 21.11
CA LEU A 153 -8.27 -2.94 19.97
C LEU A 153 -7.02 -3.82 19.84
N PHE A 154 -6.71 -4.66 20.82
CA PHE A 154 -5.41 -5.35 20.93
C PHE A 154 -5.03 -6.11 19.67
N ILE A 155 -5.93 -6.95 19.13
CA ILE A 155 -5.67 -7.72 17.91
C ILE A 155 -5.44 -6.77 16.73
N GLY A 156 -6.27 -5.73 16.61
CA GLY A 156 -6.12 -4.71 15.56
C GLY A 156 -4.78 -3.96 15.67
N LEU A 157 -4.32 -3.63 16.89
CA LEU A 157 -3.03 -2.96 17.11
C LEU A 157 -1.85 -3.83 16.65
N ILE A 158 -1.88 -5.13 16.98
CA ILE A 158 -0.87 -6.08 16.48
C ILE A 158 -0.95 -6.18 14.95
N PHE A 159 -2.15 -6.32 14.40
CA PHE A 159 -2.37 -6.43 12.96
C PHE A 159 -1.83 -5.22 12.19
N VAL A 160 -2.20 -3.99 12.58
CA VAL A 160 -1.75 -2.78 11.88
C VAL A 160 -0.25 -2.52 12.07
N SER A 161 0.33 -2.92 13.22
CA SER A 161 1.77 -2.82 13.45
C SER A 161 2.53 -3.77 12.52
N VAL A 162 2.16 -5.05 12.48
CA VAL A 162 2.82 -6.06 11.64
C VAL A 162 2.69 -5.70 10.15
N THR A 163 1.48 -5.40 9.69
CA THR A 163 1.23 -5.04 8.28
C THR A 163 1.88 -3.71 7.90
N GLY A 164 1.94 -2.73 8.82
CA GLY A 164 2.64 -1.47 8.60
C GLY A 164 4.16 -1.65 8.49
N LEU A 165 4.76 -2.52 9.30
CA LEU A 165 6.19 -2.80 9.25
C LEU A 165 6.62 -3.49 7.95
N THR A 166 5.77 -4.30 7.32
CA THR A 166 6.10 -4.93 6.04
C THR A 166 6.35 -3.89 4.93
N TRP A 167 5.83 -2.67 5.08
CA TRP A 167 5.95 -1.58 4.10
C TRP A 167 6.92 -0.47 4.53
N SER A 168 7.56 -0.65 5.64
CA SER A 168 8.56 0.29 6.12
C SER A 168 9.90 0.12 5.37
N LYS A 169 10.75 1.13 5.43
CA LYS A 169 12.00 1.15 4.67
C LYS A 169 12.99 0.09 5.14
N TRP A 170 13.19 0.00 6.45
CA TRP A 170 14.21 -0.86 7.06
C TRP A 170 13.65 -2.22 7.46
N ALA A 171 12.59 -2.23 8.25
CA ALA A 171 11.99 -3.49 8.68
C ALA A 171 11.36 -4.23 7.48
N GLY A 172 10.74 -3.51 6.53
CA GLY A 172 10.18 -4.10 5.32
C GLY A 172 11.21 -4.81 4.46
N GLY A 173 12.38 -4.18 4.23
CA GLY A 173 13.47 -4.82 3.50
C GLY A 173 13.99 -6.08 4.20
N ASN A 174 14.18 -6.03 5.53
CA ASN A 174 14.60 -7.20 6.31
C ASN A 174 13.54 -8.31 6.33
N ILE A 175 12.25 -7.94 6.41
CA ILE A 175 11.13 -8.88 6.33
C ILE A 175 11.10 -9.53 4.94
N GLY A 176 11.31 -8.76 3.87
CA GLY A 176 11.43 -9.27 2.50
C GLY A 176 12.55 -10.31 2.36
N THR A 177 13.75 -10.00 2.86
CA THR A 177 14.88 -10.92 2.89
C THR A 177 14.58 -12.20 3.69
N LEU A 178 13.98 -12.05 4.88
CA LEU A 178 13.57 -13.20 5.69
C LEU A 178 12.56 -14.08 4.95
N ARG A 179 11.54 -13.48 4.32
CA ARG A 179 10.53 -14.19 3.53
C ARG A 179 11.17 -14.96 2.37
N ALA A 180 12.14 -14.35 1.67
CA ALA A 180 12.89 -15.01 0.61
C ALA A 180 13.64 -16.24 1.13
N ASN A 181 14.34 -16.10 2.26
CA ASN A 181 15.12 -17.19 2.86
C ASN A 181 14.28 -18.38 3.34
N ILE A 182 13.04 -18.16 3.78
CA ILE A 182 12.13 -19.22 4.24
C ILE A 182 11.15 -19.69 3.15
N GLY A 183 11.31 -19.21 1.91
CA GLY A 183 10.47 -19.61 0.79
C GLY A 183 9.04 -19.00 0.80
N TRP A 184 8.79 -17.96 1.58
CA TRP A 184 7.50 -17.26 1.62
C TRP A 184 7.42 -16.14 0.58
N ILE A 185 7.81 -16.48 -0.64
CA ILE A 185 7.83 -15.54 -1.76
C ILE A 185 6.45 -15.49 -2.40
N THR A 186 6.04 -14.29 -2.82
CA THR A 186 4.85 -14.12 -3.65
C THR A 186 5.22 -14.48 -5.08
N PRO A 187 4.54 -15.45 -5.72
CA PRO A 187 4.81 -15.80 -7.11
C PRO A 187 4.59 -14.59 -8.04
N SER A 188 5.45 -14.44 -9.01
CA SER A 188 5.35 -13.42 -10.06
C SER A 188 5.73 -13.99 -11.41
N VAL A 189 5.29 -13.30 -12.47
CA VAL A 189 5.66 -13.67 -13.84
C VAL A 189 7.09 -13.25 -14.17
N SER A 190 7.81 -14.08 -14.91
CA SER A 190 9.06 -13.68 -15.53
C SER A 190 8.79 -12.82 -16.76
N LEU A 191 9.43 -11.66 -16.81
CA LEU A 191 9.36 -10.76 -17.96
C LEU A 191 10.52 -10.96 -18.94
N ASP A 192 11.45 -11.86 -18.65
CA ASP A 192 12.53 -12.21 -19.57
C ASP A 192 12.05 -13.21 -20.62
N LEU A 193 12.19 -12.87 -21.90
CA LEU A 193 11.84 -13.76 -23.03
C LEU A 193 12.93 -14.83 -23.27
N VAL A 194 14.17 -14.55 -22.89
CA VAL A 194 15.25 -15.55 -22.89
C VAL A 194 15.20 -16.27 -21.55
N ALA A 195 15.03 -17.60 -21.59
CA ALA A 195 14.91 -18.42 -20.39
C ALA A 195 16.10 -18.24 -19.45
N SER A 196 15.97 -17.42 -18.44
CA SER A 196 16.82 -17.43 -17.27
C SER A 196 16.14 -18.27 -16.21
N ASN A 197 16.80 -19.34 -15.73
CA ASN A 197 16.34 -20.19 -14.64
C ASN A 197 16.35 -19.47 -13.28
N ALA A 198 16.30 -18.14 -13.25
CA ALA A 198 16.26 -17.36 -12.04
C ALA A 198 14.83 -17.30 -11.51
N VAL A 199 14.63 -17.71 -10.29
CA VAL A 199 13.38 -17.44 -9.55
C VAL A 199 13.22 -15.93 -9.42
N VAL A 200 12.28 -15.38 -10.17
CA VAL A 200 11.99 -13.95 -10.13
C VAL A 200 11.20 -13.69 -8.85
N THR A 201 11.82 -13.01 -7.90
CA THR A 201 11.14 -12.50 -6.72
C THR A 201 10.46 -11.20 -7.09
N SER A 202 9.12 -11.16 -7.05
CA SER A 202 8.42 -9.90 -7.17
C SER A 202 8.60 -9.10 -5.89
N ASP A 203 9.03 -7.87 -6.02
CA ASP A 203 8.90 -6.91 -4.96
C ASP A 203 7.41 -6.51 -4.84
N GLU A 204 6.73 -6.94 -3.78
CA GLU A 204 5.33 -6.53 -3.49
C GLU A 204 5.20 -5.01 -3.36
N HIS A 205 6.32 -4.31 -3.25
CA HIS A 205 6.42 -2.87 -3.19
C HIS A 205 6.46 -2.20 -4.58
N ALA A 206 6.55 -2.95 -5.66
CA ALA A 206 6.57 -2.41 -7.03
C ALA A 206 5.28 -1.65 -7.41
N ASP A 207 4.22 -1.80 -6.64
CA ASP A 207 2.99 -0.99 -6.78
C ASP A 207 3.18 0.48 -6.38
N HIS A 208 4.25 0.80 -5.67
CA HIS A 208 4.65 2.17 -5.35
C HIS A 208 5.90 2.47 -6.17
N ILE A 209 5.84 3.48 -7.02
CA ILE A 209 7.01 4.02 -7.74
C ILE A 209 7.98 4.51 -6.66
N HIS A 210 8.91 3.66 -6.23
CA HIS A 210 10.04 4.10 -5.44
C HIS A 210 11.03 4.76 -6.40
N HIS A 211 11.24 6.06 -6.24
CA HIS A 211 12.48 6.67 -6.67
C HIS A 211 13.63 6.02 -5.87
N HIS A 212 14.10 4.87 -6.29
CA HIS A 212 15.48 4.52 -6.08
C HIS A 212 16.26 5.24 -7.19
N ASP A 213 17.28 5.97 -6.78
CA ASP A 213 18.26 6.63 -7.62
C ASP A 213 19.01 5.63 -8.54
N THR A 214 18.31 5.11 -9.51
CA THR A 214 18.87 4.49 -10.70
C THR A 214 18.41 5.37 -11.84
N GLU A 215 19.28 6.29 -12.25
CA GLU A 215 19.13 7.00 -13.51
C GLU A 215 18.73 6.00 -14.60
N PRO A 216 17.69 6.27 -15.38
CA PRO A 216 17.45 5.50 -16.58
C PRO A 216 18.63 5.77 -17.52
N LYS A 217 19.50 4.79 -17.69
CA LYS A 217 20.45 4.82 -18.80
C LYS A 217 19.64 4.90 -20.09
N ALA A 218 19.66 6.07 -20.69
CA ALA A 218 19.17 6.32 -22.02
C ALA A 218 20.11 5.63 -23.03
N ASP A 219 19.85 4.36 -23.32
CA ASP A 219 20.35 3.66 -24.48
C ASP A 219 19.45 2.45 -24.71
N THR A 220 18.32 2.70 -25.37
CA THR A 220 17.49 1.61 -25.90
C THR A 220 17.22 1.89 -27.36
N PRO A 221 17.68 1.01 -28.27
CA PRO A 221 17.31 1.10 -29.68
C PRO A 221 15.80 0.93 -29.83
N VAL A 222 15.22 1.82 -30.59
CA VAL A 222 13.81 1.90 -30.88
C VAL A 222 13.41 0.67 -31.72
N ILE A 223 12.53 -0.19 -31.17
CA ILE A 223 11.78 -1.16 -31.99
C ILE A 223 10.95 -0.32 -32.95
N SER A 224 11.09 -0.58 -34.25
CA SER A 224 10.54 0.20 -35.37
C SER A 224 8.99 0.14 -35.49
N THR A 225 8.30 -0.50 -34.57
CA THR A 225 6.82 -0.49 -34.50
C THR A 225 6.40 0.36 -33.31
N ASN A 226 5.52 1.33 -33.57
CA ASN A 226 4.93 2.13 -32.49
C ASN A 226 4.30 1.20 -31.46
N PRO A 227 4.82 1.11 -30.22
CA PRO A 227 4.33 0.16 -29.22
C PRO A 227 2.86 0.38 -28.87
N ASP A 228 2.32 1.58 -29.12
CA ASP A 228 0.94 1.94 -28.80
C ASP A 228 -0.09 1.09 -29.58
N VAL A 229 0.28 0.56 -30.78
CA VAL A 229 -0.59 -0.29 -31.61
C VAL A 229 -0.74 -1.71 -31.06
N LEU A 230 0.19 -2.16 -30.20
CA LEU A 230 0.23 -3.54 -29.69
C LEU A 230 -0.67 -3.76 -28.47
N PHE A 231 -1.19 -2.71 -27.84
CA PHE A 231 -1.98 -2.82 -26.61
C PHE A 231 -3.25 -3.65 -26.79
N ASP A 232 -3.93 -3.53 -27.92
CA ASP A 232 -5.16 -4.27 -28.20
C ASP A 232 -4.87 -5.76 -28.40
N ASP A 233 -3.81 -6.10 -29.14
CA ASP A 233 -3.43 -7.49 -29.41
C ASP A 233 -2.89 -8.17 -28.13
N VAL A 234 -2.09 -7.46 -27.34
CA VAL A 234 -1.60 -7.94 -26.03
C VAL A 234 -2.77 -8.17 -25.06
N LEU A 235 -3.75 -7.27 -25.03
CA LEU A 235 -4.95 -7.45 -24.23
C LEU A 235 -5.74 -8.70 -24.69
N LYS A 236 -5.91 -8.87 -25.99
CA LYS A 236 -6.59 -10.03 -26.57
C LYS A 236 -5.86 -11.33 -26.24
N ALA A 237 -4.54 -11.35 -26.33
CA ALA A 237 -3.73 -12.52 -25.95
C ALA A 237 -3.89 -12.85 -24.45
N ALA A 238 -3.88 -11.85 -23.58
CA ALA A 238 -4.10 -12.03 -22.15
C ALA A 238 -5.51 -12.54 -21.83
N ARG A 239 -6.56 -12.00 -22.52
CA ARG A 239 -7.94 -12.47 -22.37
C ARG A 239 -8.08 -13.94 -22.80
N ASN A 240 -7.49 -14.32 -23.93
CA ASN A 240 -7.47 -15.70 -24.41
C ASN A 240 -6.76 -16.65 -23.43
N ALA A 241 -5.83 -16.13 -22.66
CA ALA A 241 -5.15 -16.87 -21.60
C ALA A 241 -5.93 -16.91 -20.27
N GLY A 242 -7.13 -16.31 -20.18
CA GLY A 242 -7.98 -16.39 -18.98
C GLY A 242 -7.75 -15.28 -17.97
N ILE A 243 -7.20 -14.13 -18.38
CA ILE A 243 -7.24 -12.89 -17.59
C ILE A 243 -8.63 -12.29 -17.80
N ASP A 244 -9.54 -12.46 -16.86
CA ASP A 244 -10.96 -12.16 -17.03
C ASP A 244 -11.47 -11.02 -16.14
N ALA A 245 -10.68 -10.54 -15.17
CA ALA A 245 -11.07 -9.40 -14.35
C ALA A 245 -11.36 -8.15 -15.19
N ASN A 246 -12.37 -7.42 -14.77
CA ASN A 246 -12.72 -6.15 -15.43
C ASN A 246 -11.66 -5.08 -15.18
N LYS A 247 -11.00 -5.11 -14.02
CA LYS A 247 -9.93 -4.17 -13.67
C LYS A 247 -8.58 -4.81 -13.92
N LEU A 248 -7.89 -4.37 -14.93
CA LEU A 248 -6.56 -4.84 -15.28
C LEU A 248 -5.63 -3.68 -15.65
N GLU A 249 -4.35 -3.95 -15.66
CA GLU A 249 -3.30 -3.03 -16.06
C GLU A 249 -2.37 -3.70 -17.07
N ILE A 250 -2.07 -3.00 -18.14
CA ILE A 250 -1.15 -3.43 -19.20
C ILE A 250 0.08 -2.55 -19.10
N LYS A 251 1.25 -3.16 -18.94
CA LYS A 251 2.55 -2.49 -18.96
C LYS A 251 3.35 -2.94 -20.17
N PRO A 252 3.82 -2.00 -21.01
CA PRO A 252 4.67 -2.35 -22.15
C PRO A 252 6.02 -2.90 -21.68
N ALA A 253 6.68 -3.65 -22.55
CA ALA A 253 8.02 -4.15 -22.31
C ALA A 253 9.01 -3.02 -22.06
N LYS A 254 9.91 -3.20 -21.08
CA LYS A 254 10.93 -2.22 -20.71
C LYS A 254 12.26 -2.51 -21.43
N GLY A 255 12.25 -2.75 -22.72
CA GLY A 255 13.44 -3.01 -23.54
C GLY A 255 13.34 -4.30 -24.36
N GLU A 256 14.38 -4.56 -25.15
CA GLU A 256 14.48 -5.76 -25.99
C GLU A 256 14.58 -7.02 -25.13
N GLY A 257 14.03 -8.13 -25.63
CA GLY A 257 14.02 -9.40 -24.91
C GLY A 257 13.15 -9.43 -23.65
N LYS A 258 12.26 -8.43 -23.46
CA LYS A 258 11.31 -8.39 -22.36
C LYS A 258 9.88 -8.58 -22.84
N ALA A 259 9.10 -9.27 -22.04
CA ALA A 259 7.67 -9.46 -22.25
C ALA A 259 6.86 -8.26 -21.73
N TRP A 260 5.67 -8.10 -22.26
CA TRP A 260 4.65 -7.22 -21.73
C TRP A 260 3.98 -7.85 -20.51
N LEU A 261 3.62 -7.03 -19.54
CA LEU A 261 2.90 -7.49 -18.36
C LEU A 261 1.43 -7.11 -18.46
N VAL A 262 0.54 -8.09 -18.35
CA VAL A 262 -0.88 -7.87 -18.10
C VAL A 262 -1.25 -8.48 -16.78
N HIS A 263 -1.78 -7.68 -15.87
CA HIS A 263 -2.17 -8.17 -14.55
C HIS A 263 -3.50 -7.59 -14.09
N GLU A 264 -4.24 -8.39 -13.38
CA GLU A 264 -5.48 -8.00 -12.74
C GLU A 264 -5.19 -7.15 -11.50
N ILE A 265 -5.99 -6.13 -11.29
CA ILE A 265 -5.81 -5.16 -10.20
C ILE A 265 -7.05 -5.04 -9.32
N ASP A 266 -7.98 -5.99 -9.37
CA ASP A 266 -9.11 -6.01 -8.45
C ASP A 266 -8.74 -6.71 -7.14
N ARG A 267 -8.33 -5.90 -6.20
CA ARG A 267 -7.87 -6.31 -4.86
C ARG A 267 -9.01 -6.42 -3.85
N SER A 268 -10.25 -6.20 -4.28
CA SER A 268 -11.44 -6.43 -3.45
C SER A 268 -11.75 -7.93 -3.35
N TRP A 269 -12.61 -8.31 -2.43
CA TRP A 269 -13.04 -9.69 -2.31
C TRP A 269 -14.17 -10.02 -3.32
N PRO A 270 -14.08 -11.11 -4.07
CA PRO A 270 -12.95 -12.06 -4.20
C PRO A 270 -11.78 -11.44 -4.96
N THR A 271 -10.55 -11.69 -4.47
CA THR A 271 -9.33 -11.08 -5.00
C THR A 271 -8.99 -11.63 -6.38
N GLN A 272 -8.88 -10.75 -7.38
CA GLN A 272 -8.44 -11.05 -8.74
C GLN A 272 -7.15 -10.27 -9.02
N VAL A 273 -6.03 -11.00 -9.00
CA VAL A 273 -4.68 -10.45 -9.16
C VAL A 273 -3.80 -11.38 -10.00
N ASP A 274 -4.40 -12.14 -10.89
CA ASP A 274 -3.70 -13.00 -11.82
C ASP A 274 -2.86 -12.16 -12.78
N SER A 275 -1.74 -12.72 -13.23
CA SER A 275 -0.79 -12.00 -14.05
C SER A 275 -0.26 -12.90 -15.16
N VAL A 276 -0.06 -12.31 -16.34
CA VAL A 276 0.58 -12.99 -17.47
C VAL A 276 1.64 -12.09 -18.10
N ALA A 277 2.72 -12.71 -18.54
CA ALA A 277 3.73 -12.09 -19.40
C ALA A 277 3.44 -12.49 -20.85
N VAL A 278 3.34 -11.50 -21.74
CA VAL A 278 3.01 -11.71 -23.16
C VAL A 278 4.21 -11.26 -24.01
N ASP A 279 4.69 -12.16 -24.86
CA ASP A 279 5.63 -11.79 -25.91
C ASP A 279 4.86 -11.07 -27.03
N ALA A 280 5.14 -9.77 -27.19
CA ALA A 280 4.47 -8.95 -28.19
C ALA A 280 4.86 -9.28 -29.65
N THR A 281 5.89 -10.09 -29.87
CA THR A 281 6.28 -10.53 -31.22
C THR A 281 5.46 -11.70 -31.69
N THR A 282 5.22 -12.65 -30.80
CA THR A 282 4.48 -13.91 -31.10
C THR A 282 3.04 -13.90 -30.59
N MET A 283 2.67 -12.91 -29.78
CA MET A 283 1.38 -12.82 -29.06
C MET A 283 1.11 -14.07 -28.20
N THR A 284 2.15 -14.69 -27.67
CA THR A 284 2.06 -15.88 -26.80
C THR A 284 2.35 -15.52 -25.35
N VAL A 285 1.68 -16.21 -24.44
CA VAL A 285 1.96 -16.08 -23.01
C VAL A 285 3.21 -16.91 -22.67
N THR A 286 4.23 -16.23 -22.14
CA THR A 286 5.53 -16.83 -21.81
C THR A 286 5.64 -17.21 -20.32
N SER A 287 4.89 -16.52 -19.45
CA SER A 287 4.87 -16.79 -18.02
C SER A 287 3.52 -16.43 -17.44
N ARG A 288 3.09 -17.15 -16.37
CA ARG A 288 1.79 -16.95 -15.73
C ARG A 288 1.90 -17.11 -14.21
N ALA A 289 1.18 -16.29 -13.46
CA ALA A 289 1.06 -16.39 -12.02
C ALA A 289 -0.41 -16.22 -11.64
N ASP A 290 -1.05 -17.31 -11.20
CA ASP A 290 -2.44 -17.35 -10.78
C ASP A 290 -2.54 -17.26 -9.26
N PHE A 291 -3.34 -16.34 -8.76
CA PHE A 291 -3.57 -16.17 -7.33
C PHE A 291 -4.12 -17.45 -6.66
N ALA A 292 -4.92 -18.22 -7.39
CA ALA A 292 -5.43 -19.51 -6.93
C ALA A 292 -4.30 -20.47 -6.49
N ASN A 293 -3.17 -20.41 -7.17
CA ASN A 293 -1.99 -21.27 -6.96
C ASN A 293 -0.98 -20.70 -5.94
N PHE A 294 -1.23 -19.50 -5.40
CA PHE A 294 -0.32 -18.90 -4.42
C PHE A 294 -0.29 -19.72 -3.12
N PRO A 295 0.87 -19.85 -2.48
CA PRO A 295 0.98 -20.40 -1.13
C PRO A 295 0.08 -19.66 -0.15
N LEU A 296 -0.47 -20.35 0.84
CA LEU A 296 -1.37 -19.76 1.82
C LEU A 296 -0.77 -18.49 2.48
N VAL A 297 0.53 -18.53 2.79
CA VAL A 297 1.23 -17.39 3.40
C VAL A 297 1.22 -16.17 2.48
N ALA A 298 1.47 -16.33 1.18
CA ALA A 298 1.41 -15.24 0.20
C ALA A 298 -0.02 -14.67 0.10
N LYS A 299 -1.06 -15.52 0.09
CA LYS A 299 -2.45 -15.10 0.14
C LYS A 299 -2.78 -14.30 1.41
N LEU A 300 -2.36 -14.78 2.58
CA LEU A 300 -2.60 -14.10 3.86
C LEU A 300 -1.88 -12.74 3.93
N ILE A 301 -0.66 -12.65 3.40
CA ILE A 301 0.07 -11.39 3.31
C ILE A 301 -0.70 -10.42 2.41
N ARG A 302 -1.11 -10.85 1.22
CA ARG A 302 -1.89 -10.02 0.29
C ARG A 302 -3.18 -9.51 0.92
N TRP A 303 -3.97 -10.40 1.48
CA TRP A 303 -5.22 -10.03 2.17
C TRP A 303 -4.98 -9.14 3.38
N GLY A 304 -3.89 -9.36 4.13
CA GLY A 304 -3.51 -8.50 5.25
C GLY A 304 -3.21 -7.08 4.80
N ILE A 305 -2.48 -6.92 3.71
CA ILE A 305 -2.19 -5.62 3.08
C ILE A 305 -3.48 -4.96 2.61
N ASP A 306 -4.33 -5.67 1.87
CA ASP A 306 -5.57 -5.14 1.31
C ASP A 306 -6.59 -4.79 2.40
N ALA A 307 -6.62 -5.55 3.50
CA ALA A 307 -7.41 -5.22 4.69
C ALA A 307 -6.88 -3.96 5.39
N HIS A 308 -5.55 -3.81 5.54
CA HIS A 308 -4.94 -2.61 6.12
C HIS A 308 -5.22 -1.36 5.27
N MET A 309 -5.22 -1.49 3.95
CA MET A 309 -5.50 -0.40 3.01
C MET A 309 -6.99 -0.06 2.87
N GLY A 310 -7.88 -0.82 3.49
CA GLY A 310 -9.33 -0.62 3.36
C GLY A 310 -9.91 -1.03 2.01
N ILE A 311 -9.23 -1.92 1.28
CA ILE A 311 -9.63 -2.36 -0.06
C ILE A 311 -10.42 -3.68 0.00
N LEU A 312 -9.97 -4.66 0.81
CA LEU A 312 -10.40 -6.05 0.75
C LEU A 312 -11.93 -6.26 0.76
N PHE A 313 -12.65 -5.60 1.67
CA PHE A 313 -14.11 -5.67 1.78
C PHE A 313 -14.78 -4.30 1.49
N GLY A 314 -14.10 -3.44 0.75
CA GLY A 314 -14.62 -2.14 0.34
C GLY A 314 -15.05 -1.25 1.51
N VAL A 315 -16.26 -0.69 1.42
CA VAL A 315 -16.78 0.29 2.41
C VAL A 315 -16.83 -0.25 3.83
N ILE A 316 -17.16 -1.53 4.02
CA ILE A 316 -17.22 -2.15 5.36
C ILE A 316 -15.84 -2.10 6.02
N ASN A 317 -14.80 -2.48 5.29
CA ASN A 317 -13.44 -2.43 5.79
C ASN A 317 -13.00 -0.98 6.13
N GLN A 318 -13.36 -0.02 5.28
CA GLN A 318 -13.08 1.41 5.51
C GLN A 318 -13.75 1.93 6.78
N ILE A 319 -15.01 1.56 7.04
CA ILE A 319 -15.73 1.92 8.28
C ILE A 319 -15.01 1.32 9.49
N ILE A 320 -14.63 0.04 9.45
CA ILE A 320 -13.92 -0.63 10.54
C ILE A 320 -12.58 0.06 10.83
N LEU A 321 -11.78 0.36 9.79
CA LEU A 321 -10.51 1.05 9.96
C LEU A 321 -10.69 2.48 10.48
N THR A 322 -11.73 3.19 10.05
CA THR A 322 -12.04 4.53 10.55
C THR A 322 -12.40 4.48 12.03
N ALA A 323 -13.28 3.57 12.42
CA ALA A 323 -13.66 3.37 13.83
C ALA A 323 -12.44 2.97 14.68
N PHE A 324 -11.58 2.09 14.17
CA PHE A 324 -10.33 1.70 14.80
C PHE A 324 -9.40 2.91 15.00
N GLY A 325 -9.15 3.70 13.95
CA GLY A 325 -8.29 4.90 14.02
C GLY A 325 -8.80 5.94 15.00
N LEU A 326 -10.10 6.23 14.98
CA LEU A 326 -10.73 7.15 15.94
C LEU A 326 -10.60 6.64 17.39
N SER A 327 -10.80 5.33 17.59
CA SER A 327 -10.64 4.69 18.90
C SER A 327 -9.20 4.75 19.40
N LEU A 328 -8.22 4.58 18.51
CA LEU A 328 -6.80 4.73 18.85
C LEU A 328 -6.47 6.18 19.23
N CYS A 329 -6.94 7.17 18.49
CA CYS A 329 -6.78 8.58 18.83
C CYS A 329 -7.38 8.89 20.23
N LEU A 330 -8.57 8.39 20.51
CA LEU A 330 -9.22 8.55 21.81
C LEU A 330 -8.39 7.90 22.94
N MET A 331 -7.84 6.72 22.68
CA MET A 331 -6.98 6.01 23.63
C MET A 331 -5.69 6.78 23.94
N ILE A 332 -5.07 7.37 22.92
CA ILE A 332 -3.89 8.23 23.07
C ILE A 332 -4.23 9.48 23.90
N ILE A 333 -5.33 10.16 23.59
CA ILE A 333 -5.80 11.35 24.33
C ILE A 333 -6.04 10.99 25.81
N TRP A 334 -6.66 9.86 26.11
CA TRP A 334 -6.87 9.41 27.49
C TRP A 334 -5.54 9.08 28.17
N GLY A 335 -4.60 8.46 27.47
CA GLY A 335 -3.25 8.19 27.96
C GLY A 335 -2.54 9.47 28.38
N TYR A 336 -2.50 10.48 27.52
CA TYR A 336 -1.92 11.80 27.81
C TYR A 336 -2.62 12.51 28.98
N LYS A 337 -3.96 12.49 29.01
CA LYS A 337 -4.72 13.09 30.12
C LYS A 337 -4.42 12.39 31.46
N MET A 338 -4.27 11.09 31.47
CA MET A 338 -3.91 10.35 32.69
C MET A 338 -2.48 10.64 33.12
N TRP A 339 -1.55 10.74 32.17
CA TRP A 339 -0.17 11.12 32.45
C TRP A 339 -0.09 12.55 33.00
N TRP A 340 -0.82 13.51 32.39
CA TRP A 340 -0.85 14.91 32.84
C TRP A 340 -1.34 15.05 34.29
N ILE A 341 -2.37 14.34 34.67
CA ILE A 341 -2.94 14.35 36.03
C ILE A 341 -1.93 13.80 37.07
N ARG A 342 -1.03 12.93 36.65
CA ARG A 342 -0.01 12.32 37.53
C ARG A 342 1.29 13.10 37.59
N ARG A 343 1.43 14.17 36.85
CA ARG A 343 2.65 14.98 36.89
C ARG A 343 2.91 15.48 38.34
N PRO A 344 4.12 15.30 38.89
CA PRO A 344 4.47 15.91 40.17
C PRO A 344 4.27 17.43 40.04
N SER A 345 3.58 18.05 41.01
CA SER A 345 3.49 19.51 41.09
C SER A 345 4.92 20.05 41.34
N ALA A 346 5.22 21.21 40.75
CA ALA A 346 6.57 21.82 40.80
C ALA A 346 7.12 22.10 42.25
N GLY A 347 6.30 21.88 43.28
CA GLY A 347 6.70 21.98 44.69
C GLY A 347 6.93 20.63 45.39
N SER A 348 6.66 19.50 44.72
CA SER A 348 6.98 18.17 45.28
C SER A 348 8.40 17.78 44.87
N THR A 349 9.39 18.23 45.63
CA THR A 349 10.74 17.70 45.52
C THR A 349 10.69 16.19 45.64
N SER A 350 11.10 15.52 44.57
CA SER A 350 11.13 14.06 44.45
C SER A 350 12.17 13.45 45.40
N LYS A 351 11.81 13.38 46.69
CA LYS A 351 12.58 12.64 47.71
C LYS A 351 12.87 11.16 47.36
N PRO A 352 12.05 10.43 46.53
CA PRO A 352 12.35 9.01 46.29
C PRO A 352 13.58 8.75 45.44
N LEU A 353 13.95 9.61 44.49
CA LEU A 353 15.16 9.39 43.66
C LEU A 353 16.45 9.65 44.46
N LEU A 354 16.48 10.73 45.23
CA LEU A 354 17.62 11.02 46.10
C LEU A 354 17.77 9.96 47.19
N GLN A 355 16.70 9.42 47.76
CA GLN A 355 16.74 8.31 48.70
C GLN A 355 17.15 6.98 48.09
N ALA A 356 16.81 6.72 46.82
CA ALA A 356 17.27 5.53 46.08
C ALA A 356 18.78 5.63 45.79
N TRP A 357 19.27 6.79 45.38
CA TRP A 357 20.71 7.04 45.19
C TRP A 357 21.49 6.97 46.51
N ALA A 358 20.98 7.53 47.61
CA ALA A 358 21.58 7.42 48.90
C ALA A 358 21.66 5.99 49.45
N LYS A 359 20.69 5.13 49.10
CA LYS A 359 20.73 3.71 49.44
C LYS A 359 21.71 2.91 48.59
N LEU A 360 21.94 3.29 47.35
CA LEU A 360 22.94 2.66 46.47
C LEU A 360 24.37 3.06 46.85
N SER A 361 24.58 4.29 47.28
CA SER A 361 25.89 4.76 47.77
C SER A 361 26.26 4.28 49.19
N ALA A 362 25.33 3.73 49.96
CA ALA A 362 25.57 3.11 51.26
C ALA A 362 25.93 1.61 51.24
N ILE A 363 25.97 1.02 50.03
CA ILE A 363 26.29 -0.39 49.78
C ILE A 363 27.72 -0.54 49.19
N GLN A 364 28.43 0.59 48.95
CA GLN A 364 29.86 0.63 48.68
C GLN A 364 30.62 0.93 49.98
#